data_98724a6d7bf04cbd7ff4502173bc4d40
#
_entry.id   98724a6d7bf04cbd7ff4502173bc4d40
#
_cell.length_a   1.000
_cell.length_b   1.000
_cell.length_c   1.000
_cell.angle_alpha   90.00
_cell.angle_beta   90.00
_cell.angle_gamma   90.00
#
_symmetry.space_group_name_H-M   'P 1'
#
loop_
_entity.id
_entity.type
_entity.pdbx_description
1 polymer ?
#
loop_
_entity_poly.entity_id
_entity_poly.type
_entity_poly.pdbx_seq_one_letter_code
_entity_poly.pdbx_strand_id
1 'polypeptide(L)'
;MRPEDILPTYQRVAADYARSRDKTLFERRWLDRMLAHTPPPRRVLDLGCGPGRPIAAYLTDRRARVTGVDGAAAMVALFRAAIPGATAHHADMRGLDLGEDFDAILAWNSFFHLSPDDQRAMFPVFAAHAAPGAALMFTAG
;
A
#
# COMPACT_ATOMS: atom_id res chain seq x y z
N MET A 1 -19.88 -6.39 3.13
CA MET A 1 -19.51 -5.40 2.09
C MET A 1 -18.97 -6.15 0.88
N ARG A 2 -19.50 -5.86 -0.28
CA ARG A 2 -19.02 -6.47 -1.52
C ARG A 2 -17.73 -5.77 -1.97
N PRO A 3 -16.84 -6.46 -2.69
CA PRO A 3 -15.57 -5.83 -3.12
C PRO A 3 -15.74 -4.54 -3.91
N GLU A 4 -16.77 -4.45 -4.77
CA GLU A 4 -17.03 -3.27 -5.59
C GLU A 4 -17.50 -2.05 -4.78
N ASP A 5 -17.92 -2.23 -3.53
CA ASP A 5 -18.40 -1.15 -2.66
C ASP A 5 -17.29 -0.53 -1.82
N ILE A 6 -16.08 -1.13 -1.80
CA ILE A 6 -15.01 -0.72 -0.87
C ILE A 6 -14.48 0.67 -1.19
N LEU A 7 -14.20 0.98 -2.47
CA LEU A 7 -13.64 2.28 -2.83
C LEU A 7 -14.58 3.45 -2.52
N PRO A 8 -15.87 3.41 -2.89
CA PRO A 8 -16.79 4.49 -2.50
C PRO A 8 -16.93 4.64 -0.97
N THR A 9 -16.93 3.53 -0.24
CA THR A 9 -17.00 3.56 1.22
C THR A 9 -15.77 4.23 1.81
N TYR A 10 -14.57 3.92 1.31
CA TYR A 10 -13.35 4.56 1.76
C TYR A 10 -13.33 6.06 1.47
N GLN A 11 -13.85 6.49 0.32
CA GLN A 11 -13.92 7.91 0.00
C GLN A 11 -14.79 8.67 1.01
N ARG A 12 -15.92 8.11 1.39
CA ARG A 12 -16.84 8.75 2.35
C ARG A 12 -16.27 8.86 3.75
N VAL A 13 -15.49 7.87 4.18
CA VAL A 13 -14.99 7.80 5.56
C VAL A 13 -13.51 8.13 5.70
N ALA A 14 -12.83 8.53 4.63
CA ALA A 14 -11.39 8.72 4.64
C ALA A 14 -10.92 9.70 5.71
N ALA A 15 -11.59 10.84 5.86
CA ALA A 15 -11.22 11.82 6.87
C ALA A 15 -11.43 11.30 8.28
N ASP A 16 -12.55 10.59 8.53
CA ASP A 16 -12.83 9.98 9.82
C ASP A 16 -11.83 8.87 10.13
N TYR A 17 -11.51 8.05 9.15
CA TYR A 17 -10.50 6.99 9.29
C TYR A 17 -9.15 7.59 9.71
N ALA A 18 -8.69 8.63 9.01
CA ALA A 18 -7.41 9.27 9.29
C ALA A 18 -7.36 9.89 10.69
N ARG A 19 -8.49 10.45 11.17
CA ARG A 19 -8.56 11.06 12.50
C ARG A 19 -8.64 10.03 13.61
N SER A 20 -9.39 8.93 13.41
CA SER A 20 -9.69 7.95 14.44
C SER A 20 -8.68 6.82 14.51
N ARG A 21 -7.92 6.60 13.46
CA ARG A 21 -6.94 5.52 13.45
C ARG A 21 -5.89 5.76 14.54
N ASP A 22 -5.66 4.74 15.36
CA ASP A 22 -4.61 4.74 16.36
C ASP A 22 -3.26 4.91 15.66
N LYS A 23 -2.48 5.89 16.12
CA LYS A 23 -1.15 6.17 15.56
C LYS A 23 -0.09 5.20 16.08
N THR A 24 -0.42 4.34 17.03
CA THR A 24 0.45 3.26 17.45
C THR A 24 0.64 2.28 16.31
N LEU A 25 1.88 1.98 15.99
CA LEU A 25 2.20 1.12 14.87
C LEU A 25 2.20 -0.35 15.31
N PHE A 26 1.06 -1.01 15.15
CA PHE A 26 0.92 -2.42 15.50
C PHE A 26 1.68 -3.34 14.54
N GLU A 27 1.89 -2.89 13.31
CA GLU A 27 2.49 -3.66 12.24
C GLU A 27 4.02 -3.58 12.22
N ARG A 28 4.64 -2.87 13.17
CA ARG A 28 6.08 -2.57 13.16
C ARG A 28 6.94 -3.80 12.90
N ARG A 29 6.72 -4.88 13.64
CA ARG A 29 7.57 -6.06 13.51
C ARG A 29 7.49 -6.71 12.13
N TRP A 30 6.33 -6.64 11.50
CA TRP A 30 6.14 -7.15 10.15
C TRP A 30 6.83 -6.27 9.12
N LEU A 31 6.71 -4.96 9.28
CA LEU A 31 7.40 -4.00 8.42
C LEU A 31 8.92 -4.11 8.56
N ASP A 32 9.43 -4.28 9.77
CA ASP A 32 10.86 -4.48 10.00
C ASP A 32 11.35 -5.76 9.33
N ARG A 33 10.57 -6.84 9.39
CA ARG A 33 10.91 -8.09 8.70
C ARG A 33 10.94 -7.91 7.18
N MET A 34 9.94 -7.21 6.64
CA MET A 34 9.93 -6.89 5.21
C MET A 34 11.16 -6.09 4.81
N LEU A 35 11.48 -5.05 5.56
CA LEU A 35 12.63 -4.19 5.27
C LEU A 35 13.96 -4.96 5.36
N ALA A 36 14.06 -5.92 6.28
CA ALA A 36 15.25 -6.76 6.40
C ALA A 36 15.50 -7.59 5.13
N HIS A 37 14.46 -7.87 4.37
CA HIS A 37 14.55 -8.62 3.10
C HIS A 37 14.45 -7.71 1.87
N THR A 38 14.45 -6.39 2.06
CA THR A 38 14.28 -5.42 0.98
C THR A 38 15.66 -4.85 0.61
N PRO A 39 16.19 -5.19 -0.56
CA PRO A 39 17.52 -4.68 -0.95
C PRO A 39 17.49 -3.17 -1.22
N PRO A 40 18.63 -2.48 -1.02
CA PRO A 40 18.74 -1.08 -1.44
C PRO A 40 18.48 -0.95 -2.93
N PRO A 41 17.88 0.15 -3.42
CA PRO A 41 17.57 1.39 -2.69
C PRO A 41 16.25 1.40 -1.91
N ARG A 42 15.65 0.27 -1.66
CA ARG A 42 14.43 0.12 -0.85
C ARG A 42 13.23 0.87 -1.43
N ARG A 43 12.97 0.66 -2.70
CA ARG A 43 11.78 1.16 -3.38
C ARG A 43 10.61 0.27 -2.98
N VAL A 44 9.63 0.83 -2.30
CA VAL A 44 8.48 0.07 -1.75
C VAL A 44 7.21 0.53 -2.45
N LEU A 45 6.48 -0.43 -3.01
CA LEU A 45 5.13 -0.21 -3.54
C LEU A 45 4.12 -0.58 -2.46
N ASP A 46 3.32 0.41 -2.04
CA ASP A 46 2.31 0.25 -1.00
C ASP A 46 0.91 0.28 -1.64
N LEU A 47 0.35 -0.89 -1.87
CA LEU A 47 -0.96 -1.06 -2.52
C LEU A 47 -2.08 -0.98 -1.48
N GLY A 48 -3.00 -0.04 -1.69
CA GLY A 48 -3.99 0.31 -0.69
C GLY A 48 -3.35 1.14 0.42
N CYS A 49 -2.59 2.17 0.04
CA CYS A 49 -1.72 2.89 0.96
C CYS A 49 -2.45 3.73 2.01
N GLY A 50 -3.74 4.02 1.81
CA GLY A 50 -4.51 4.83 2.73
C GLY A 50 -3.93 6.22 2.91
N PRO A 51 -4.05 6.81 4.13
CA PRO A 51 -3.61 8.18 4.39
C PRO A 51 -2.10 8.32 4.64
N GLY A 52 -1.31 7.25 4.53
CA GLY A 52 0.13 7.28 4.68
C GLY A 52 0.64 7.12 6.12
N ARG A 53 -0.19 7.28 7.11
CA ARG A 53 0.16 7.06 8.52
C ARG A 53 -0.68 5.93 9.10
N PRO A 54 -0.08 5.04 9.88
CA PRO A 54 1.32 5.05 10.33
C PRO A 54 2.30 4.35 9.38
N ILE A 55 1.83 3.58 8.40
CA ILE A 55 2.68 2.63 7.66
C ILE A 55 3.69 3.33 6.76
N ALA A 56 3.23 4.11 5.79
CA ALA A 56 4.15 4.77 4.85
C ALA A 56 5.09 5.74 5.57
N ALA A 57 4.61 6.42 6.60
CA ALA A 57 5.45 7.30 7.42
C ALA A 57 6.58 6.52 8.09
N TYR A 58 6.28 5.35 8.65
CA TYR A 58 7.28 4.49 9.27
C TYR A 58 8.34 4.04 8.27
N LEU A 59 7.90 3.58 7.10
CA LEU A 59 8.80 3.13 6.04
C LEU A 59 9.72 4.27 5.57
N THR A 60 9.15 5.45 5.39
CA THR A 60 9.91 6.64 4.99
C THR A 60 10.96 7.01 6.04
N ASP A 61 10.63 6.93 7.31
CA ASP A 61 11.57 7.18 8.41
C ASP A 61 12.72 6.15 8.42
N ARG A 62 12.49 4.97 7.85
CA ARG A 62 13.51 3.92 7.68
C ARG A 62 14.23 4.01 6.34
N ARG A 63 14.13 5.15 5.65
CA ARG A 63 14.81 5.45 4.40
C ARG A 63 14.30 4.64 3.20
N ALA A 64 13.08 4.12 3.27
CA ALA A 64 12.43 3.52 2.11
C ALA A 64 11.88 4.62 1.21
N ARG A 65 11.88 4.34 -0.10
CA ARG A 65 11.26 5.21 -1.10
C ARG A 65 9.88 4.65 -1.41
N VAL A 66 8.85 5.26 -0.85
CA VAL A 66 7.49 4.74 -0.92
C VAL A 66 6.75 5.31 -2.11
N THR A 67 6.12 4.42 -2.88
CA THR A 67 5.10 4.77 -3.87
C THR A 67 3.79 4.16 -3.40
N GLY A 68 2.83 5.00 -3.07
CA GLY A 68 1.51 4.56 -2.63
C GLY A 68 0.51 4.51 -3.77
N VAL A 69 -0.41 3.57 -3.69
CA VAL A 69 -1.54 3.45 -4.62
C VAL A 69 -2.80 3.25 -3.81
N ASP A 70 -3.83 4.04 -4.07
CA ASP A 70 -5.13 3.86 -3.44
C ASP A 70 -6.25 4.22 -4.41
N GLY A 71 -7.34 3.49 -4.33
CA GLY A 71 -8.50 3.73 -5.18
C GLY A 71 -9.40 4.87 -4.70
N ALA A 72 -9.18 5.37 -3.49
CA ALA A 72 -9.95 6.47 -2.92
C ALA A 72 -9.16 7.78 -3.04
N ALA A 73 -9.69 8.73 -3.81
CA ALA A 73 -9.03 10.02 -4.04
C ALA A 73 -8.75 10.76 -2.73
N ALA A 74 -9.65 10.68 -1.75
CA ALA A 74 -9.47 11.33 -0.45
C ALA A 74 -8.29 10.74 0.33
N MET A 75 -8.06 9.42 0.23
CA MET A 75 -6.90 8.77 0.84
C MET A 75 -5.59 9.23 0.20
N VAL A 76 -5.57 9.32 -1.13
CA VAL A 76 -4.39 9.79 -1.87
C VAL A 76 -4.05 11.22 -1.47
N ALA A 77 -5.05 12.10 -1.33
CA ALA A 77 -4.82 13.48 -0.90
C ALA A 77 -4.21 13.54 0.50
N LEU A 78 -4.72 12.72 1.44
CA LEU A 78 -4.18 12.64 2.80
C LEU A 78 -2.75 12.10 2.81
N PHE A 79 -2.49 11.08 2.00
CA PHE A 79 -1.15 10.50 1.86
C PHE A 79 -0.15 11.54 1.36
N ARG A 80 -0.50 12.27 0.31
CA ARG A 80 0.37 13.31 -0.26
C ARG A 80 0.67 14.41 0.76
N ALA A 81 -0.30 14.79 1.57
CA ALA A 81 -0.10 15.80 2.61
C ALA A 81 0.78 15.27 3.74
N ALA A 82 0.63 14.00 4.12
CA ALA A 82 1.38 13.40 5.22
C ALA A 82 2.84 13.06 4.85
N ILE A 83 3.08 12.67 3.60
CA ILE A 83 4.39 12.18 3.14
C ILE A 83 4.78 12.95 1.86
N PRO A 84 5.20 14.22 1.98
CA PRO A 84 5.46 15.05 0.78
C PRO A 84 6.59 14.50 -0.12
N GLY A 85 7.53 13.74 0.44
CA GLY A 85 8.63 13.17 -0.32
C GLY A 85 8.31 11.88 -1.05
N ALA A 86 7.11 11.32 -0.85
CA ALA A 86 6.70 10.07 -1.47
C ALA A 86 5.81 10.34 -2.68
N THR A 87 5.73 9.36 -3.59
CA THR A 87 4.82 9.40 -4.73
C THR A 87 3.52 8.67 -4.37
N ALA A 88 2.39 9.19 -4.83
CA ALA A 88 1.10 8.54 -4.66
C ALA A 88 0.28 8.60 -5.94
N HIS A 89 -0.38 7.49 -6.28
CA HIS A 89 -1.23 7.37 -7.45
C HIS A 89 -2.67 7.06 -7.03
N HIS A 90 -3.61 7.81 -7.58
CA HIS A 90 -5.03 7.47 -7.46
C HIS A 90 -5.35 6.46 -8.56
N ALA A 91 -5.39 5.19 -8.19
CA ALA A 91 -5.62 4.09 -9.13
C ALA A 91 -6.17 2.86 -8.41
N ASP A 92 -6.84 2.00 -9.16
CA ASP A 92 -7.23 0.69 -8.69
C ASP A 92 -6.00 -0.23 -8.77
N MET A 93 -5.74 -1.00 -7.71
CA MET A 93 -4.60 -1.93 -7.73
C MET A 93 -4.82 -3.09 -8.69
N ARG A 94 -6.08 -3.42 -9.02
CA ARG A 94 -6.39 -4.48 -9.97
C ARG A 94 -5.99 -4.04 -11.38
N GLY A 95 -5.16 -4.86 -12.04
CA GLY A 95 -4.67 -4.54 -13.38
C GLY A 95 -3.66 -3.38 -13.42
N LEU A 96 -3.11 -3.01 -12.29
CA LEU A 96 -2.16 -1.91 -12.18
C LEU A 96 -0.91 -2.17 -13.02
N ASP A 97 -0.43 -1.14 -13.70
CA ASP A 97 0.85 -1.16 -14.41
C ASP A 97 1.50 0.23 -14.32
N LEU A 98 2.46 0.37 -13.42
CA LEU A 98 3.21 1.61 -13.24
C LEU A 98 4.45 1.69 -14.13
N GLY A 99 4.82 0.57 -14.77
CA GLY A 99 5.98 0.55 -15.67
C GLY A 99 7.32 0.69 -14.94
N GLU A 100 7.38 0.34 -13.66
CA GLU A 100 8.62 0.39 -12.88
C GLU A 100 8.68 -0.75 -11.87
N ASP A 101 9.90 -1.05 -11.41
CA ASP A 101 10.16 -2.14 -10.49
C ASP A 101 10.36 -1.64 -9.06
N PHE A 102 10.01 -2.50 -8.10
CA PHE A 102 10.13 -2.21 -6.67
C PHE A 102 10.91 -3.31 -5.95
N ASP A 103 11.57 -2.93 -4.88
CA ASP A 103 12.36 -3.84 -4.06
C ASP A 103 11.51 -4.54 -2.98
N ALA A 104 10.35 -3.98 -2.68
CA ALA A 104 9.32 -4.62 -1.86
C ALA A 104 7.94 -4.18 -2.34
N ILE A 105 6.97 -5.08 -2.19
CA ILE A 105 5.56 -4.82 -2.49
C ILE A 105 4.76 -5.16 -1.24
N LEU A 106 3.96 -4.21 -0.80
CA LEU A 106 3.15 -4.31 0.41
C LEU A 106 1.69 -4.13 0.05
N ALA A 107 0.84 -5.07 0.48
CA ALA A 107 -0.62 -4.97 0.35
C ALA A 107 -1.25 -5.30 1.71
N TRP A 108 -1.05 -4.42 2.68
CA TRP A 108 -1.44 -4.61 4.06
C TRP A 108 -2.87 -4.12 4.28
N ASN A 109 -3.73 -5.00 4.81
CA ASN A 109 -5.14 -4.69 5.07
C ASN A 109 -5.91 -4.19 3.83
N SER A 110 -5.47 -4.57 2.64
CA SER A 110 -6.14 -4.19 1.39
C SER A 110 -6.45 -5.38 0.51
N PHE A 111 -5.51 -6.30 0.37
CA PHE A 111 -5.62 -7.45 -0.52
C PHE A 111 -6.82 -8.34 -0.17
N PHE A 112 -7.07 -8.55 1.12
CA PHE A 112 -8.15 -9.46 1.55
C PHE A 112 -9.55 -8.91 1.26
N HIS A 113 -9.69 -7.62 0.94
CA HIS A 113 -10.97 -7.02 0.54
C HIS A 113 -11.38 -7.45 -0.87
N LEU A 114 -10.44 -7.90 -1.68
CA LEU A 114 -10.71 -8.32 -3.06
C LEU A 114 -11.47 -9.66 -3.08
N SER A 115 -12.23 -9.88 -4.15
CA SER A 115 -12.83 -11.20 -4.40
C SER A 115 -11.72 -12.23 -4.60
N PRO A 116 -12.02 -13.55 -4.43
CA PRO A 116 -11.01 -14.58 -4.68
C PRO A 116 -10.40 -14.51 -6.08
N ASP A 117 -11.20 -14.22 -7.10
CA ASP A 117 -10.69 -14.09 -8.47
C ASP A 117 -9.78 -12.87 -8.62
N ASP A 118 -10.14 -11.73 -8.01
CA ASP A 118 -9.32 -10.53 -8.04
C ASP A 118 -8.03 -10.74 -7.24
N GLN A 119 -8.08 -11.49 -6.14
CA GLN A 119 -6.87 -11.84 -5.39
C GLN A 119 -5.90 -12.65 -6.28
N ARG A 120 -6.41 -13.65 -7.00
CA ARG A 120 -5.58 -14.43 -7.93
C ARG A 120 -4.99 -13.55 -9.02
N ALA A 121 -5.79 -12.63 -9.56
CA ALA A 121 -5.36 -11.72 -10.63
C ALA A 121 -4.29 -10.72 -10.16
N MET A 122 -4.13 -10.53 -8.85
CA MET A 122 -3.10 -9.64 -8.32
C MET A 122 -1.69 -10.24 -8.42
N PHE A 123 -1.53 -11.56 -8.46
CA PHE A 123 -0.19 -12.16 -8.51
C PHE A 123 0.58 -11.76 -9.77
N PRO A 124 -0.02 -11.73 -10.97
CA PRO A 124 0.65 -11.13 -12.14
C PRO A 124 1.02 -9.65 -11.95
N VAL A 125 0.19 -8.88 -11.24
CA VAL A 125 0.49 -7.48 -10.92
C VAL A 125 1.71 -7.39 -10.00
N PHE A 126 1.76 -8.22 -8.96
CA PHE A 126 2.95 -8.29 -8.10
C PHE A 126 4.20 -8.63 -8.91
N ALA A 127 4.12 -9.65 -9.76
CA ALA A 127 5.27 -10.08 -10.57
C ALA A 127 5.74 -8.98 -11.51
N ALA A 128 4.81 -8.23 -12.11
CA ALA A 128 5.13 -7.16 -13.04
C ALA A 128 5.86 -5.98 -12.38
N HIS A 129 5.71 -5.82 -11.07
CA HIS A 129 6.29 -4.72 -10.32
C HIS A 129 7.46 -5.14 -9.42
N ALA A 130 7.81 -6.43 -9.39
CA ALA A 130 8.86 -6.93 -8.52
C ALA A 130 10.22 -6.90 -9.23
N ALA A 131 11.19 -6.21 -8.64
CA ALA A 131 12.58 -6.36 -9.03
C ALA A 131 13.09 -7.74 -8.61
N PRO A 132 14.18 -8.26 -9.22
CA PRO A 132 14.74 -9.53 -8.78
C PRO A 132 15.09 -9.50 -7.28
N GLY A 133 14.64 -10.52 -6.56
CA GLY A 133 14.86 -10.61 -5.12
C GLY A 133 13.94 -9.75 -4.26
N ALA A 134 12.90 -9.15 -4.85
CA ALA A 134 11.97 -8.31 -4.12
C ALA A 134 11.20 -9.08 -3.04
N ALA A 135 10.91 -8.40 -1.93
CA ALA A 135 10.05 -8.92 -0.88
C ALA A 135 8.58 -8.64 -1.22
N LEU A 136 7.71 -9.58 -0.87
CA LEU A 136 6.26 -9.41 -1.00
C LEU A 136 5.61 -9.71 0.34
N MET A 137 4.82 -8.76 0.84
CA MET A 137 4.07 -8.94 2.08
C MET A 137 2.63 -8.50 1.89
N PHE A 138 1.68 -9.35 2.25
CA PHE A 138 0.27 -9.01 2.16
C PHE A 138 -0.52 -9.74 3.24
N THR A 139 -1.69 -9.19 3.58
CA THR A 139 -2.65 -9.88 4.44
C THR A 139 -3.65 -10.62 3.57
N ALA A 140 -3.82 -11.91 3.84
CA ALA A 140 -4.82 -12.75 3.18
C ALA A 140 -5.97 -13.02 4.15
N GLY A 141 -7.18 -13.12 3.63
CA GLY A 141 -8.37 -13.41 4.43
C GLY A 141 -9.25 -14.46 3.80
#